data_e3fe12961ff16afcd08cff53c7e2c6f9
#
_entry.id   e3fe12961ff16afcd08cff53c7e2c6f9
#
_cell.length_a   1.000
_cell.length_b   1.000
_cell.length_c   1.000
_cell.angle_alpha   90.00
_cell.angle_beta   90.00
_cell.angle_gamma   90.00
#
_symmetry.space_group_name_H-M   'P 1'
#
loop_
_entity.id
_entity.type
_entity.pdbx_description
1 polymer ?
#
loop_
_entity_poly.entity_id
_entity_poly.type
_entity_poly.pdbx_seq_one_letter_code
_entity_poly.pdbx_strand_id
1 'polypeptide(L)' 'GLVVDDLDAAEAVVIAAGLEPFNHADYEPGRRFYFFDWDGIEFELVSYG' A
#
# COMPACT_ATOMS: atom_id res chain seq x y z
N GLY A 1 -0.36 -2.14 -9.95
CA GLY A 1 -0.67 -2.41 -8.57
C GLY A 1 -0.43 -3.86 -8.16
N LEU A 2 -0.21 -4.05 -6.89
CA LEU A 2 0.00 -5.38 -6.30
C LEU A 2 -1.19 -5.69 -5.40
N VAL A 3 -1.73 -6.91 -5.53
CA VAL A 3 -2.83 -7.37 -4.70
C VAL A 3 -2.26 -8.11 -3.48
N VAL A 4 -2.73 -7.73 -2.29
CA VAL A 4 -2.31 -8.37 -1.04
C VAL A 4 -3.55 -8.81 -0.27
N ASP A 5 -3.37 -9.80 0.61
CA ASP A 5 -4.48 -10.33 1.41
C ASP A 5 -4.81 -9.43 2.60
N ASP A 6 -3.79 -8.82 3.20
CA ASP A 6 -3.94 -8.00 4.41
C ASP A 6 -3.23 -6.68 4.19
N LEU A 7 -4.01 -5.64 3.90
CA LEU A 7 -3.44 -4.33 3.58
C LEU A 7 -2.81 -3.68 4.81
N ASP A 8 -3.38 -3.87 5.99
CA ASP A 8 -2.83 -3.29 7.21
C ASP A 8 -1.45 -3.88 7.52
N ALA A 9 -1.30 -5.19 7.35
CA ALA A 9 -0.01 -5.84 7.52
C ALA A 9 1.00 -5.36 6.48
N ALA A 10 0.57 -5.19 5.23
CA ALA A 10 1.43 -4.68 4.17
C ALA A 10 1.88 -3.25 4.46
N GLU A 11 0.97 -2.41 4.96
CA GLU A 11 1.32 -1.04 5.33
C GLU A 11 2.35 -1.02 6.45
N ALA A 12 2.21 -1.90 7.44
CA ALA A 12 3.17 -1.99 8.53
C ALA A 12 4.57 -2.35 8.03
N VAL A 13 4.66 -3.24 7.03
CA VAL A 13 5.94 -3.60 6.41
C VAL A 13 6.55 -2.40 5.69
N VAL A 14 5.74 -1.63 4.96
CA VAL A 14 6.21 -0.44 4.25
C VAL A 14 6.75 0.59 5.24
N ILE A 15 6.03 0.83 6.33
CA ILE A 15 6.47 1.77 7.36
C ILE A 15 7.76 1.28 8.03
N ALA A 16 7.84 -0.01 8.34
CA ALA A 16 9.03 -0.59 8.98
C ALA A 16 10.26 -0.49 8.07
N ALA A 17 10.05 -0.45 6.75
CA ALA A 17 11.14 -0.27 5.79
C ALA A 17 11.59 1.19 5.66
N GLY A 18 10.94 2.12 6.37
CA GLY A 18 11.27 3.55 6.32
C GLY A 18 10.58 4.29 5.19
N LEU A 19 9.62 3.68 4.53
CA LEU A 19 8.86 4.31 3.46
C LEU A 19 7.57 4.90 4.02
N GLU A 20 6.94 5.79 3.24
CA GLU A 20 5.78 6.55 3.73
C GLU A 20 4.56 6.28 2.85
N PRO A 21 3.54 5.57 3.39
CA PRO A 21 2.29 5.35 2.64
C PRO A 21 1.51 6.67 2.47
N PHE A 22 0.84 6.81 1.33
CA PHE A 22 0.02 7.98 1.05
C PHE A 22 -1.17 7.61 0.17
N ASN A 23 -2.10 8.54 0.00
CA ASN A 23 -3.30 8.39 -0.84
C ASN A 23 -4.12 7.15 -0.49
N HIS A 24 -4.37 6.95 0.81
CA HIS A 24 -5.22 5.86 1.26
C HIS A 24 -6.63 6.02 0.72
N ALA A 25 -7.21 4.90 0.26
CA ALA A 25 -8.59 4.85 -0.17
C ALA A 25 -9.25 3.59 0.38
N ASP A 26 -10.49 3.74 0.86
CA ASP A 26 -11.23 2.64 1.49
C ASP A 26 -12.65 2.62 0.93
N TYR A 27 -12.78 2.17 -0.32
CA TYR A 27 -14.06 2.07 -1.01
C TYR A 27 -14.04 0.85 -1.93
N GLU A 28 -15.24 0.45 -2.37
CA GLU A 28 -15.35 -0.66 -3.31
C GLU A 28 -14.64 -0.30 -4.63
N PRO A 29 -13.97 -1.29 -5.26
CA PRO A 29 -13.97 -2.71 -4.89
C PRO A 29 -12.96 -3.12 -3.84
N GLY A 30 -12.17 -2.23 -3.27
CA GLY A 30 -11.21 -2.60 -2.25
C GLY A 30 -10.45 -1.43 -1.68
N ARG A 31 -9.72 -1.69 -0.59
CA ARG A 31 -8.86 -0.70 0.05
C ARG A 31 -7.52 -0.67 -0.64
N ARG A 32 -6.87 0.49 -0.64
CA ARG A 32 -5.57 0.66 -1.28
C ARG A 32 -4.77 1.79 -0.66
N PHE A 33 -3.46 1.75 -0.86
CA PHE A 33 -2.60 2.89 -0.60
C PHE A 33 -1.41 2.84 -1.57
N TYR A 34 -0.65 3.94 -1.60
CA TYR A 34 0.49 4.11 -2.49
C TYR A 34 1.73 4.43 -1.68
N PHE A 35 2.89 4.12 -2.22
CA PHE A 35 4.16 4.55 -1.63
C PHE A 35 5.22 4.62 -2.73
N PHE A 36 6.25 5.42 -2.46
CA PHE A 36 7.45 5.45 -3.32
C PHE A 36 8.53 4.60 -2.67
N ASP A 37 9.24 3.80 -3.49
CA ASP A 37 10.40 3.08 -2.98
C ASP A 37 11.62 4.01 -2.88
N TRP A 38 12.77 3.44 -2.50
CA TRP A 38 13.99 4.24 -2.33
C TRP A 38 14.49 4.85 -3.63
N ASP A 39 14.09 4.32 -4.77
CA ASP A 39 14.44 4.82 -6.10
C ASP A 39 13.42 5.81 -6.64
N GLY A 40 12.37 6.10 -5.87
CA GLY A 40 11.32 7.03 -6.29
C GLY A 40 10.29 6.43 -7.21
N ILE A 41 10.21 5.09 -7.29
CA ILE A 41 9.21 4.41 -8.10
C ILE A 41 7.92 4.27 -7.29
N GLU A 42 6.80 4.69 -7.87
CA GLU A 42 5.50 4.61 -7.20
C GLU A 42 4.93 3.20 -7.28
N PHE A 43 4.47 2.71 -6.14
CA PHE A 43 3.77 1.42 -6.06
C PHE A 43 2.38 1.62 -5.48
N GLU A 44 1.44 0.76 -5.91
CA GLU A 44 0.10 0.68 -5.36
C GLU A 44 -0.11 -0.71 -4.77
N LEU A 45 -0.61 -0.78 -3.55
CA LEU A 45 -1.02 -2.04 -2.91
C LEU A 45 -2.52 -2.00 -2.70
N VAL A 46 -3.19 -3.09 -3.06
CA VAL A 46 -4.64 -3.20 -3.06
C VAL A 46 -5.06 -4.48 -2.35
N SER A 47 -6.09 -4.40 -1.51
CA SER A 47 -6.72 -5.57 -0.90
C SER A 47 -8.21 -5.55 -1.24
N TYR A 48 -8.70 -6.65 -1.79
CA TYR A 48 -10.11 -6.82 -2.14
C TYR A 48 -10.88 -7.64 -1.11
N GLY A 49 -10.20 -8.13 -0.10
CA GLY A 49 -10.80 -9.03 0.88
C GLY A 49 -11.13 -8.44 2.22
#